data_d0ba4e4571708a1fee0e21414c84adff
#
_entry.id   d0ba4e4571708a1fee0e21414c84adff
#
_cell.length_a   1.000
_cell.length_b   1.000
_cell.length_c   1.000
_cell.angle_alpha   90.00
_cell.angle_beta   90.00
_cell.angle_gamma   90.00
#
_symmetry.space_group_name_H-M   'P 1'
#
loop_
_entity.id
_entity.type
_entity.pdbx_description
1 polymer ?
#
loop_
_entity_poly.entity_id
_entity_poly.type
_entity_poly.pdbx_seq_one_letter_code
_entity_poly.pdbx_strand_id
1 'polypeptide(L)'
;RMLFKQNTINLHLLLEFAEYESYIKNLKQHKTNVEAAIRSDYEDGGDVKEYVDFHLEELDASTIDNVLAGTDDSKPKEERLLSVLKLDRIGFYPGDENYAVWDYTIGREIADMLVVVNTNSAGEINYVTWES
;
A
#
# COMPACT_ATOMS: atom_id res chain seq x y z
N ARG A 1 2.56 -20.57 -39.23
CA ARG A 1 1.37 -20.25 -38.43
C ARG A 1 1.63 -20.31 -36.92
N MET A 2 2.38 -21.30 -36.49
CA MET A 2 2.86 -21.33 -35.09
C MET A 2 3.73 -20.12 -34.78
N LEU A 3 4.59 -19.76 -35.73
CA LEU A 3 5.46 -18.59 -35.58
C LEU A 3 4.63 -17.31 -35.41
N PHE A 4 3.55 -17.17 -36.18
CA PHE A 4 2.65 -16.01 -36.02
C PHE A 4 2.01 -15.97 -34.65
N LYS A 5 1.54 -17.10 -34.13
CA LYS A 5 0.98 -17.21 -32.79
C LYS A 5 2.01 -16.81 -31.72
N GLN A 6 3.24 -17.28 -31.85
CA GLN A 6 4.30 -16.94 -30.89
C GLN A 6 4.60 -15.45 -30.93
N ASN A 7 4.62 -14.83 -32.09
CA ASN A 7 4.85 -13.41 -32.24
C ASN A 7 3.75 -12.61 -31.55
N THR A 8 2.49 -13.04 -31.65
CA THR A 8 1.37 -12.39 -30.98
C THR A 8 1.50 -12.48 -29.46
N ILE A 9 1.85 -13.67 -28.96
CA ILE A 9 2.07 -13.89 -27.52
C ILE A 9 3.24 -13.05 -27.04
N ASN A 10 4.35 -13.04 -27.79
CA ASN A 10 5.53 -12.27 -27.41
C ASN A 10 5.24 -10.77 -27.37
N LEU A 11 4.45 -10.27 -28.31
CA LEU A 11 4.07 -8.86 -28.33
C LEU A 11 3.25 -8.50 -27.08
N HIS A 12 2.30 -9.36 -26.71
CA HIS A 12 1.49 -9.15 -25.50
C HIS A 12 2.37 -9.11 -24.24
N LEU A 13 3.29 -10.06 -24.11
CA LEU A 13 4.23 -10.10 -22.98
C LEU A 13 5.13 -8.87 -22.97
N LEU A 14 5.60 -8.41 -24.13
CA LEU A 14 6.43 -7.21 -24.22
C LEU A 14 5.67 -5.96 -23.79
N LEU A 15 4.39 -5.86 -24.13
CA LEU A 15 3.56 -4.74 -23.72
C LEU A 15 3.35 -4.74 -22.20
N GLU A 16 3.09 -5.90 -21.60
CA GLU A 16 2.96 -6.03 -20.16
C GLU A 16 4.27 -5.71 -19.45
N PHE A 17 5.39 -6.16 -20.02
CA PHE A 17 6.70 -5.88 -19.46
C PHE A 17 7.04 -4.39 -19.53
N ALA A 18 6.72 -3.74 -20.65
CA ALA A 18 6.94 -2.31 -20.82
C ALA A 18 6.11 -1.50 -19.82
N GLU A 19 4.88 -1.91 -19.56
CA GLU A 19 4.01 -1.28 -18.56
C GLU A 19 4.60 -1.42 -17.16
N TYR A 20 5.09 -2.61 -16.81
CA TYR A 20 5.75 -2.86 -15.55
C TYR A 20 7.02 -2.01 -15.40
N GLU A 21 7.86 -1.97 -16.43
CA GLU A 21 9.09 -1.16 -16.41
C GLU A 21 8.78 0.32 -16.21
N SER A 22 7.74 0.82 -16.88
CA SER A 22 7.31 2.21 -16.72
C SER A 22 6.87 2.49 -15.28
N TYR A 23 6.11 1.58 -14.69
CA TYR A 23 5.66 1.72 -13.31
C TYR A 23 6.86 1.75 -12.35
N ILE A 24 7.79 0.80 -12.50
CA ILE A 24 8.98 0.70 -11.66
C ILE A 24 9.88 1.93 -11.83
N LYS A 25 10.00 2.45 -13.04
CA LYS A 25 10.80 3.65 -13.32
C LYS A 25 10.29 4.85 -12.52
N ASN A 26 9.00 4.92 -12.27
CA ASN A 26 8.35 6.01 -11.53
C ASN A 26 7.96 5.60 -10.11
N LEU A 27 8.53 4.52 -9.59
CA LEU A 27 8.12 3.92 -8.32
C LEU A 27 8.24 4.90 -7.15
N LYS A 28 9.30 5.68 -7.12
CA LYS A 28 9.53 6.65 -6.05
C LYS A 28 8.39 7.69 -6.00
N GLN A 29 7.98 8.18 -7.17
CA GLN A 29 6.88 9.13 -7.27
C GLN A 29 5.55 8.47 -6.89
N HIS A 30 5.34 7.23 -7.34
CA HIS A 30 4.14 6.47 -6.98
C HIS A 30 4.07 6.26 -5.47
N LYS A 31 5.20 5.93 -4.83
CA LYS A 31 5.25 5.77 -3.38
C LYS A 31 4.86 7.06 -2.65
N THR A 32 5.38 8.19 -3.11
CA THR A 32 5.03 9.49 -2.56
C THR A 32 3.52 9.74 -2.66
N ASN A 33 2.93 9.45 -3.82
CA ASN A 33 1.50 9.63 -4.06
C ASN A 33 0.66 8.67 -3.22
N VAL A 34 1.09 7.42 -3.09
CA VAL A 34 0.41 6.41 -2.29
C VAL A 34 0.41 6.83 -0.81
N GLU A 35 1.54 7.28 -0.30
CA GLU A 35 1.63 7.68 1.11
C GLU A 35 0.87 8.97 1.38
N ALA A 36 0.80 9.87 0.41
CA ALA A 36 -0.06 11.05 0.50
C ALA A 36 -1.53 10.66 0.54
N ALA A 37 -1.93 9.63 -0.22
CA ALA A 37 -3.31 9.12 -0.20
C ALA A 37 -3.65 8.50 1.15
N ILE A 38 -2.72 7.78 1.77
CA ILE A 38 -2.91 7.22 3.12
C ILE A 38 -3.14 8.35 4.12
N ARG A 39 -2.32 9.39 4.08
CA ARG A 39 -2.45 10.55 4.97
C ARG A 39 -3.79 11.26 4.76
N SER A 40 -4.16 11.49 3.52
CA SER A 40 -5.42 12.16 3.18
C SER A 40 -6.62 11.37 3.67
N ASP A 41 -6.61 10.04 3.48
CA ASP A 41 -7.69 9.16 3.95
C ASP A 41 -7.80 9.19 5.47
N TYR A 42 -6.67 9.19 6.16
CA TYR A 42 -6.64 9.30 7.63
C TYR A 42 -7.27 10.62 8.09
N GLU A 43 -6.90 11.72 7.46
CA GLU A 43 -7.39 13.05 7.83
C GLU A 43 -8.88 13.21 7.55
N ASP A 44 -9.38 12.52 6.55
CA ASP A 44 -10.80 12.51 6.20
C ASP A 44 -11.63 11.57 7.10
N GLY A 45 -10.98 10.85 8.01
CA GLY A 45 -11.66 9.91 8.89
C GLY A 45 -12.09 8.63 8.21
N GLY A 46 -11.39 8.25 7.13
CA GLY A 46 -11.69 7.04 6.35
C GLY A 46 -11.07 5.77 6.92
N ASP A 47 -10.85 4.80 6.03
CA ASP A 47 -10.39 3.46 6.40
C ASP A 47 -9.07 3.45 7.14
N VAL A 48 -8.16 4.36 6.83
CA VAL A 48 -6.87 4.44 7.54
C VAL A 48 -7.07 4.84 8.99
N LYS A 49 -7.98 5.79 9.26
CA LYS A 49 -8.29 6.18 10.63
C LYS A 49 -8.94 5.03 11.38
N GLU A 50 -9.84 4.29 10.73
CA GLU A 50 -10.45 3.09 11.32
C GLU A 50 -9.39 2.06 11.70
N TYR A 51 -8.43 1.82 10.80
CA TYR A 51 -7.31 0.90 11.05
C TYR A 51 -6.52 1.33 12.28
N VAL A 52 -6.18 2.60 12.37
CA VAL A 52 -5.41 3.15 13.50
C VAL A 52 -6.22 3.00 14.81
N ASP A 53 -7.45 3.43 14.81
CA ASP A 53 -8.30 3.38 15.99
C ASP A 53 -8.54 1.94 16.44
N PHE A 54 -8.77 1.04 15.51
CA PHE A 54 -8.97 -0.38 15.81
C PHE A 54 -7.76 -0.97 16.54
N HIS A 55 -6.55 -0.71 16.03
CA HIS A 55 -5.35 -1.30 16.62
C HIS A 55 -5.01 -0.67 17.98
N LEU A 56 -5.25 0.62 18.15
CA LEU A 56 -5.06 1.25 19.47
C LEU A 56 -6.01 0.69 20.51
N GLU A 57 -7.19 0.23 20.11
CA GLU A 57 -8.18 -0.35 21.00
C GLU A 57 -7.91 -1.83 21.26
N GLU A 58 -7.51 -2.58 20.24
CA GLU A 58 -7.37 -4.05 20.31
C GLU A 58 -6.04 -4.53 20.87
N LEU A 59 -4.95 -3.81 20.61
CA LEU A 59 -3.63 -4.21 21.11
C LEU A 59 -3.50 -3.89 22.58
N ASP A 60 -2.80 -4.76 23.32
CA ASP A 60 -2.55 -4.49 24.74
C ASP A 60 -1.54 -3.35 24.92
N ALA A 61 -1.51 -2.79 26.13
CA ALA A 61 -0.72 -1.60 26.43
C ALA A 61 0.78 -1.84 26.20
N SER A 62 1.29 -3.01 26.54
CA SER A 62 2.73 -3.28 26.36
C SER A 62 3.11 -3.41 24.88
N THR A 63 2.24 -3.99 24.07
CA THR A 63 2.44 -4.06 22.61
C THR A 63 2.43 -2.66 22.01
N ILE A 64 1.46 -1.83 22.40
CA ILE A 64 1.38 -0.44 21.93
C ILE A 64 2.65 0.31 22.30
N ASP A 65 3.12 0.19 23.55
CA ASP A 65 4.33 0.87 23.99
C ASP A 65 5.54 0.45 23.15
N ASN A 66 5.66 -0.83 22.84
CA ASN A 66 6.76 -1.34 22.02
C ASN A 66 6.67 -0.83 20.58
N VAL A 67 5.49 -0.82 19.98
CA VAL A 67 5.27 -0.34 18.61
C VAL A 67 5.58 1.14 18.50
N LEU A 68 5.20 1.92 19.50
CA LEU A 68 5.37 3.37 19.50
C LEU A 68 6.74 3.83 20.00
N ALA A 69 7.57 2.90 20.47
CA ALA A 69 8.92 3.24 20.94
C ALA A 69 9.72 3.92 19.83
N GLY A 70 10.36 5.05 20.15
CA GLY A 70 11.14 5.80 19.19
C GLY A 70 10.34 6.78 18.32
N THR A 71 9.01 6.79 18.45
CA THR A 71 8.18 7.79 17.76
C THR A 71 8.17 9.09 18.58
N ASP A 72 7.68 10.17 17.93
CA ASP A 72 7.59 11.50 18.56
C ASP A 72 6.52 11.50 19.65
N ASP A 73 6.96 11.46 20.92
CA ASP A 73 6.05 11.38 22.08
C ASP A 73 5.30 12.69 22.37
N SER A 74 5.63 13.77 21.67
CA SER A 74 4.87 15.01 21.75
C SER A 74 3.56 14.95 20.98
N LYS A 75 3.36 13.90 20.15
CA LYS A 75 2.19 13.74 19.29
C LYS A 75 1.17 12.78 19.91
N PRO A 76 -0.11 12.89 19.53
CA PRO A 76 -1.13 11.92 19.96
C PRO A 76 -0.77 10.50 19.51
N LYS A 77 -1.27 9.50 20.24
CA LYS A 77 -1.00 8.08 19.92
C LYS A 77 -1.42 7.70 18.50
N GLU A 78 -2.54 8.25 18.03
CA GLU A 78 -3.05 8.00 16.67
C GLU A 78 -2.01 8.43 15.62
N GLU A 79 -1.46 9.63 15.76
CA GLU A 79 -0.42 10.13 14.84
C GLU A 79 0.84 9.30 14.95
N ARG A 80 1.20 8.89 16.14
CA ARG A 80 2.39 8.07 16.37
C ARG A 80 2.23 6.70 15.73
N LEU A 81 1.06 6.07 15.85
CA LEU A 81 0.81 4.78 15.20
C LEU A 81 0.81 4.91 13.69
N LEU A 82 0.20 5.96 13.16
CA LEU A 82 0.25 6.22 11.72
C LEU A 82 1.69 6.33 11.22
N SER A 83 2.56 6.94 12.02
CA SER A 83 3.96 7.15 11.64
C SER A 83 4.77 5.85 11.54
N VAL A 84 4.34 4.77 12.19
CA VAL A 84 5.05 3.48 12.12
C VAL A 84 4.53 2.58 10.99
N LEU A 85 3.47 3.02 10.30
CA LEU A 85 2.95 2.29 9.15
C LEU A 85 4.02 2.27 8.05
N LYS A 86 4.33 1.08 7.55
CA LYS A 86 5.42 0.91 6.58
C LYS A 86 4.99 -0.02 5.45
N LEU A 87 5.57 0.23 4.28
CA LEU A 87 5.33 -0.62 3.11
C LEU A 87 5.84 -2.02 3.37
N ASP A 88 4.98 -3.01 3.15
CA ASP A 88 5.31 -4.42 3.29
C ASP A 88 5.58 -5.05 1.93
N ARG A 89 4.68 -4.82 0.97
CA ARG A 89 4.87 -5.35 -0.39
C ARG A 89 4.02 -4.59 -1.40
N ILE A 90 4.38 -4.76 -2.68
CA ILE A 90 3.59 -4.28 -3.81
C ILE A 90 3.30 -5.48 -4.70
N GLY A 91 2.02 -5.75 -4.96
CA GLY A 91 1.61 -6.78 -5.91
C GLY A 91 1.24 -6.13 -7.24
N PHE A 92 1.59 -6.79 -8.36
CA PHE A 92 1.27 -6.30 -9.70
C PHE A 92 0.32 -7.27 -10.38
N TYR A 93 -0.72 -6.74 -11.01
CA TYR A 93 -1.79 -7.52 -11.63
C TYR A 93 -2.07 -6.98 -13.04
N PRO A 94 -1.26 -7.41 -14.04
CA PRO A 94 -1.43 -6.94 -15.41
C PRO A 94 -2.84 -7.19 -15.93
N GLY A 95 -3.41 -6.20 -16.62
CA GLY A 95 -4.75 -6.29 -17.16
C GLY A 95 -5.86 -5.97 -16.17
N ASP A 96 -5.53 -5.80 -14.89
CA ASP A 96 -6.50 -5.46 -13.86
C ASP A 96 -6.55 -3.93 -13.68
N GLU A 97 -7.74 -3.42 -13.38
CA GLU A 97 -7.93 -2.01 -13.07
C GLU A 97 -7.13 -1.60 -11.83
N ASN A 98 -7.06 -2.48 -10.84
CA ASN A 98 -6.15 -2.35 -9.70
C ASN A 98 -4.83 -3.00 -10.08
N TYR A 99 -4.05 -2.29 -10.88
CA TYR A 99 -2.81 -2.79 -11.42
C TYR A 99 -1.75 -3.03 -10.36
N ALA A 100 -1.61 -2.11 -9.42
CA ALA A 100 -0.65 -2.23 -8.33
C ALA A 100 -1.37 -2.11 -6.99
N VAL A 101 -1.06 -3.06 -6.11
CA VAL A 101 -1.67 -3.15 -4.78
C VAL A 101 -0.55 -2.98 -3.76
N TRP A 102 -0.61 -1.89 -3.01
CA TRP A 102 0.41 -1.51 -2.03
C TRP A 102 -0.08 -1.86 -0.63
N ASP A 103 0.59 -2.81 0.01
CA ASP A 103 0.24 -3.28 1.35
C ASP A 103 1.13 -2.61 2.39
N TYR A 104 0.51 -1.92 3.34
CA TYR A 104 1.19 -1.28 4.47
C TYR A 104 0.79 -1.94 5.78
N THR A 105 1.72 -2.01 6.72
CA THR A 105 1.50 -2.67 8.01
C THR A 105 2.21 -1.93 9.13
N ILE A 106 1.68 -2.04 10.35
CA ILE A 106 2.39 -1.62 11.57
C ILE A 106 3.37 -2.69 12.05
N GLY A 107 3.37 -3.87 11.42
CA GLY A 107 4.22 -5.02 11.72
C GLY A 107 3.44 -6.30 11.55
N ARG A 108 3.88 -7.18 10.66
CA ARG A 108 3.21 -8.47 10.38
C ARG A 108 3.14 -9.36 11.62
N GLU A 109 4.15 -9.27 12.48
CA GLU A 109 4.22 -10.02 13.74
C GLU A 109 3.28 -9.46 14.81
N ILE A 110 2.73 -8.27 14.61
CA ILE A 110 1.88 -7.57 15.57
C ILE A 110 0.41 -7.66 15.18
N ALA A 111 0.13 -7.52 13.88
CA ALA A 111 -1.23 -7.42 13.38
C ALA A 111 -1.34 -8.04 11.97
N ASP A 112 -2.46 -8.74 11.73
CA ASP A 112 -2.74 -9.36 10.44
C ASP A 112 -3.34 -8.39 9.45
N MET A 113 -3.94 -7.29 9.93
CA MET A 113 -4.62 -6.33 9.08
C MET A 113 -3.63 -5.41 8.38
N LEU A 114 -3.97 -5.03 7.16
CA LEU A 114 -3.14 -4.19 6.30
C LEU A 114 -3.93 -2.96 5.86
N VAL A 115 -3.23 -1.85 5.70
CA VAL A 115 -3.74 -0.73 4.90
C VAL A 115 -3.34 -0.99 3.46
N VAL A 116 -4.29 -0.94 2.55
CA VAL A 116 -4.09 -1.31 1.16
C VAL A 116 -4.44 -0.13 0.26
N VAL A 117 -3.51 0.25 -0.61
CA VAL A 117 -3.74 1.30 -1.61
C VAL A 117 -3.67 0.67 -2.98
N ASN A 118 -4.73 0.86 -3.76
CA ASN A 118 -4.83 0.32 -5.12
C ASN A 118 -4.60 1.44 -6.13
N THR A 119 -3.72 1.20 -7.09
CA THR A 119 -3.47 2.15 -8.18
C THR A 119 -3.72 1.50 -9.53
N ASN A 120 -3.97 2.32 -10.55
CA ASN A 120 -3.96 1.85 -11.93
C ASN A 120 -2.52 1.77 -12.46
N SER A 121 -2.34 1.39 -13.71
CA SER A 121 -1.01 1.22 -14.31
C SER A 121 -0.26 2.55 -14.50
N ALA A 122 -0.97 3.67 -14.48
CA ALA A 122 -0.36 5.01 -14.53
C ALA A 122 0.06 5.50 -13.13
N GLY A 123 -0.25 4.75 -12.08
CA GLY A 123 0.06 5.13 -10.70
C GLY A 123 -0.99 6.02 -10.06
N GLU A 124 -2.12 6.22 -10.73
CA GLU A 124 -3.22 6.99 -10.15
C GLU A 124 -3.93 6.18 -9.08
N ILE A 125 -4.29 6.83 -7.98
CA ILE A 125 -4.92 6.17 -6.84
C ILE A 125 -6.36 5.82 -7.18
N ASN A 126 -6.73 4.54 -7.07
CA ASN A 126 -8.11 4.11 -7.25
C ASN A 126 -8.86 4.22 -5.92
N TYR A 127 -8.35 3.62 -4.87
CA TYR A 127 -8.93 3.75 -3.53
C TYR A 127 -7.98 3.24 -2.46
N VAL A 128 -8.29 3.58 -1.21
CA VAL A 128 -7.59 3.13 -0.01
C VAL A 128 -8.57 2.33 0.84
N THR A 129 -8.12 1.21 1.38
CA THR A 129 -8.95 0.37 2.24
C THR A 129 -8.07 -0.29 3.32
N TRP A 130 -8.69 -1.05 4.24
CA TRP A 130 -7.94 -1.92 5.14
C TRP A 130 -8.58 -3.30 5.15
N GLU A 131 -7.73 -4.33 5.20
CA GLU A 131 -8.18 -5.72 5.08
C GLU A 131 -7.15 -6.68 5.65
N SER A 132 -7.58 -7.90 5.89
CA SER A 132 -6.72 -8.97 6.39
C SER A 132 -6.08 -9.81 5.29
#